data_67d10db422eaee78c7f93a2f91f94005
#
_entry.id   67d10db422eaee78c7f93a2f91f94005
#
_cell.length_a   1.000
_cell.length_b   1.000
_cell.length_c   1.000
_cell.angle_alpha   90.00
_cell.angle_beta   90.00
_cell.angle_gamma   90.00
#
_symmetry.space_group_name_H-M   'P 1'
#
loop_
_entity.id
_entity.type
_entity.pdbx_description
1 polymer ?
#
loop_
_entity_poly.entity_id
_entity_poly.type
_entity_poly.pdbx_seq_one_letter_code
_entity_poly.pdbx_strand_id
1 'polypeptide(L)'
;MSEITYFFEAIQRLKLIFSRSYKLARLGVEGDAHCGKTVQHRSRVAKDPTQPNLRQIHLIHAELHEELNNAGFNVSPGQMGENITTKGIDLLKLPTDTRLHIKEATIQITGLRNPCAQLDNFQSGLMAAVLDKDKNGRLIRKAGIMGIVIAGEVVKTGDSICVELPNPPYRLLEKV
;
A
#
# COMPACT_ATOMS: atom_id res chain seq x y z
N MET A 1 -12.50 -6.27 24.13
CA MET A 1 -12.46 -6.42 22.66
C MET A 1 -11.69 -5.22 22.13
N SER A 2 -10.62 -5.42 21.34
CA SER A 2 -9.77 -4.33 20.87
C SER A 2 -10.51 -3.52 19.80
N GLU A 3 -10.20 -2.20 19.65
CA GLU A 3 -10.76 -1.32 18.61
C GLU A 3 -10.66 -1.92 17.19
N ILE A 4 -9.71 -2.82 16.95
CA ILE A 4 -9.54 -3.54 15.69
C ILE A 4 -10.73 -4.46 15.38
N THR A 5 -11.34 -5.10 16.38
CA THR A 5 -12.47 -6.02 16.18
C THR A 5 -13.74 -5.29 15.74
N TYR A 6 -14.00 -4.08 16.23
CA TYR A 6 -15.15 -3.27 15.84
C TYR A 6 -15.07 -2.72 14.41
N PHE A 7 -13.87 -2.58 13.87
CA PHE A 7 -13.67 -1.98 12.55
C PHE A 7 -14.05 -2.91 11.39
N PHE A 8 -14.09 -4.22 11.62
CA PHE A 8 -14.27 -5.23 10.56
C PHE A 8 -15.68 -5.85 10.48
N GLU A 9 -16.59 -5.53 11.38
CA GLU A 9 -17.98 -6.01 11.31
C GLU A 9 -18.85 -5.29 10.26
N ALA A 10 -18.42 -4.12 9.77
CA ALA A 10 -19.07 -3.47 8.65
C ALA A 10 -18.48 -4.00 7.34
N ILE A 11 -19.26 -4.80 6.60
CA ILE A 11 -18.98 -5.12 5.19
C ILE A 11 -19.08 -3.80 4.41
N GLN A 12 -18.03 -2.99 4.45
CA GLN A 12 -17.90 -1.81 3.63
C GLN A 12 -17.62 -2.27 2.20
N ARG A 13 -18.27 -1.66 1.23
CA ARG A 13 -18.02 -1.88 -0.20
C ARG A 13 -16.66 -1.27 -0.56
N LEU A 14 -15.60 -1.99 -0.23
CA LEU A 14 -14.22 -1.64 -0.55
C LEU A 14 -14.03 -1.77 -2.05
N LYS A 15 -13.46 -0.76 -2.68
CA LYS A 15 -13.26 -0.74 -4.14
C LYS A 15 -11.85 -0.34 -4.52
N LEU A 16 -11.41 -0.86 -5.66
CA LEU A 16 -10.25 -0.38 -6.35
C LEU A 16 -10.61 0.87 -7.17
N ILE A 17 -9.74 1.88 -7.10
CA ILE A 17 -9.83 3.09 -7.93
C ILE A 17 -8.53 3.20 -8.72
N PHE A 18 -8.57 2.81 -9.99
CA PHE A 18 -7.42 2.90 -10.88
C PHE A 18 -7.73 3.73 -12.12
N SER A 19 -6.65 4.17 -12.76
CA SER A 19 -6.68 4.64 -14.13
C SER A 19 -6.46 3.53 -15.17
N ARG A 20 -6.01 2.32 -14.77
CA ARG A 20 -5.60 1.22 -15.66
C ARG A 20 -5.94 -0.14 -15.06
N SER A 21 -6.03 -1.19 -15.94
CA SER A 21 -6.01 -2.58 -15.52
C SER A 21 -4.57 -3.02 -15.25
N TYR A 22 -4.36 -3.83 -14.22
CA TYR A 22 -3.07 -4.43 -13.91
C TYR A 22 -3.17 -5.94 -13.91
N LYS A 23 -2.21 -6.59 -14.55
CA LYS A 23 -2.01 -8.02 -14.41
C LYS A 23 -1.05 -8.27 -13.27
N LEU A 24 -1.59 -8.79 -12.18
CA LEU A 24 -0.81 -9.23 -11.04
C LEU A 24 -0.25 -10.61 -11.34
N ALA A 25 1.04 -10.78 -11.11
CA ALA A 25 1.73 -12.07 -11.19
C ALA A 25 2.36 -12.37 -9.82
N ARG A 26 2.74 -13.63 -9.57
CA ARG A 26 3.34 -14.04 -8.27
C ARG A 26 4.59 -13.27 -7.84
N LEU A 27 5.10 -12.37 -8.66
CA LEU A 27 6.30 -11.58 -8.39
C LEU A 27 6.03 -10.07 -8.38
N GLY A 28 4.76 -9.67 -8.51
CA GLY A 28 4.36 -8.26 -8.54
C GLY A 28 3.42 -7.92 -9.68
N VAL A 29 3.44 -6.66 -10.12
CA VAL A 29 2.70 -6.16 -11.28
C VAL A 29 3.50 -6.46 -12.55
N GLU A 30 2.89 -7.11 -13.53
CA GLU A 30 3.57 -7.43 -14.79
C GLU A 30 4.02 -6.15 -15.51
N GLY A 31 5.31 -6.08 -15.86
CA GLY A 31 5.92 -4.91 -16.49
C GLY A 31 6.32 -3.77 -15.54
N ASP A 32 6.08 -3.90 -14.23
CA ASP A 32 6.57 -2.93 -13.25
C ASP A 32 8.04 -3.18 -12.91
N ALA A 33 8.80 -2.08 -12.70
CA ALA A 33 10.22 -2.14 -12.34
C ALA A 33 10.49 -2.81 -10.98
N HIS A 34 9.48 -2.92 -10.11
CA HIS A 34 9.58 -3.59 -8.81
C HIS A 34 9.15 -5.06 -8.85
N CYS A 35 8.73 -5.56 -10.02
CA CYS A 35 8.39 -6.96 -10.20
C CYS A 35 9.64 -7.83 -10.05
N GLY A 36 9.62 -8.78 -9.11
CA GLY A 36 10.76 -9.68 -8.90
C GLY A 36 10.74 -10.39 -7.56
N LYS A 37 11.50 -11.49 -7.49
CA LYS A 37 11.62 -12.36 -6.31
C LYS A 37 12.45 -11.72 -5.21
N THR A 38 13.50 -11.00 -5.61
CA THR A 38 14.41 -10.27 -4.75
C THR A 38 14.24 -8.77 -4.92
N VAL A 39 14.85 -7.99 -4.03
CA VAL A 39 14.77 -6.52 -4.04
C VAL A 39 15.15 -5.93 -5.38
N GLN A 40 14.34 -4.99 -5.87
CA GLN A 40 14.55 -4.29 -7.14
C GLN A 40 15.00 -2.84 -6.95
N HIS A 41 14.74 -2.24 -5.78
CA HIS A 41 15.10 -0.86 -5.53
C HIS A 41 16.62 -0.68 -5.45
N ARG A 42 17.19 0.24 -6.25
CA ARG A 42 18.65 0.44 -6.41
C ARG A 42 19.43 0.49 -5.09
N SER A 43 18.94 1.24 -4.09
CA SER A 43 19.63 1.38 -2.80
C SER A 43 19.61 0.10 -1.97
N ARG A 44 18.67 -0.83 -2.22
CA ARG A 44 18.62 -2.14 -1.54
C ARG A 44 19.46 -3.17 -2.28
N VAL A 45 19.36 -3.18 -3.60
CA VAL A 45 20.21 -4.03 -4.46
C VAL A 45 21.70 -3.75 -4.17
N ALA A 46 22.07 -2.47 -3.98
CA ALA A 46 23.44 -2.09 -3.64
C ALA A 46 23.90 -2.58 -2.25
N LYS A 47 22.95 -2.84 -1.31
CA LYS A 47 23.28 -3.37 0.01
C LYS A 47 23.33 -4.90 0.01
N ASP A 48 22.30 -5.53 -0.52
CA ASP A 48 22.18 -6.97 -0.61
C ASP A 48 21.12 -7.34 -1.67
N PRO A 49 21.54 -7.77 -2.87
CA PRO A 49 20.63 -8.11 -3.94
C PRO A 49 19.84 -9.41 -3.72
N THR A 50 20.20 -10.19 -2.68
CA THR A 50 19.56 -11.49 -2.40
C THR A 50 18.35 -11.39 -1.49
N GLN A 51 18.14 -10.23 -0.86
CA GLN A 51 17.00 -10.03 0.04
C GLN A 51 15.66 -10.27 -0.66
N PRO A 52 14.67 -10.88 0.03
CA PRO A 52 13.32 -11.04 -0.50
C PRO A 52 12.69 -9.69 -0.85
N ASN A 53 11.97 -9.64 -1.95
CA ASN A 53 11.23 -8.44 -2.35
C ASN A 53 9.91 -8.34 -1.58
N LEU A 54 9.91 -7.62 -0.48
CA LEU A 54 8.70 -7.32 0.31
C LEU A 54 7.91 -6.11 -0.24
N ARG A 55 8.31 -5.58 -1.41
CA ARG A 55 7.78 -4.34 -1.99
C ARG A 55 7.38 -4.54 -3.45
N GLN A 56 6.73 -5.66 -3.75
CA GLN A 56 6.30 -6.01 -5.09
C GLN A 56 5.14 -5.13 -5.57
N ILE A 57 4.32 -4.64 -4.63
CA ILE A 57 3.16 -3.81 -4.93
C ILE A 57 3.00 -2.72 -3.87
N HIS A 58 2.64 -1.52 -4.31
CA HIS A 58 2.40 -0.36 -3.46
C HIS A 58 0.92 0.03 -3.52
N LEU A 59 0.29 0.19 -2.36
CA LEU A 59 -1.12 0.56 -2.22
C LEU A 59 -1.25 1.88 -1.45
N ILE A 60 -2.11 2.77 -1.93
CA ILE A 60 -2.53 4.00 -1.24
C ILE A 60 -4.06 4.04 -1.19
N HIS A 61 -4.62 4.55 -0.09
CA HIS A 61 -6.05 4.81 0.00
C HIS A 61 -6.39 6.21 -0.57
N ALA A 62 -7.50 6.32 -1.29
CA ALA A 62 -7.91 7.54 -1.98
C ALA A 62 -8.17 8.70 -1.03
N GLU A 63 -8.53 8.40 0.21
CA GLU A 63 -8.75 9.37 1.27
C GLU A 63 -7.48 10.19 1.58
N LEU A 64 -6.27 9.58 1.41
CA LEU A 64 -5.03 10.34 1.49
C LEU A 64 -4.90 11.34 0.32
N HIS A 65 -5.30 10.96 -0.89
CA HIS A 65 -5.29 11.91 -2.01
C HIS A 65 -6.25 13.08 -1.75
N GLU A 66 -7.43 12.81 -1.18
CA GLU A 66 -8.38 13.85 -0.79
C GLU A 66 -7.78 14.77 0.30
N GLU A 67 -7.12 14.22 1.32
CA GLU A 67 -6.40 14.99 2.36
C GLU A 67 -5.33 15.90 1.74
N LEU A 68 -4.48 15.36 0.89
CA LEU A 68 -3.39 16.10 0.25
C LEU A 68 -3.91 17.20 -0.68
N ASN A 69 -4.95 16.93 -1.47
CA ASN A 69 -5.55 17.91 -2.35
C ASN A 69 -6.21 19.06 -1.57
N ASN A 70 -6.84 18.75 -0.44
CA ASN A 70 -7.37 19.77 0.48
C ASN A 70 -6.26 20.62 1.13
N ALA A 71 -5.05 20.07 1.26
CA ALA A 71 -3.86 20.78 1.74
C ALA A 71 -3.14 21.59 0.62
N GLY A 72 -3.70 21.63 -0.59
CA GLY A 72 -3.19 22.42 -1.72
C GLY A 72 -2.25 21.68 -2.67
N PHE A 73 -2.06 20.37 -2.50
CA PHE A 73 -1.38 19.55 -3.49
C PHE A 73 -2.32 19.19 -4.64
N ASN A 74 -1.75 18.66 -5.73
CA ASN A 74 -2.52 18.16 -6.86
C ASN A 74 -2.08 16.74 -7.16
N VAL A 75 -2.70 15.78 -6.48
CA VAL A 75 -2.37 14.36 -6.58
C VAL A 75 -3.58 13.55 -7.05
N SER A 76 -3.32 12.58 -7.92
CA SER A 76 -4.31 11.66 -8.47
C SER A 76 -3.80 10.22 -8.38
N PRO A 77 -4.69 9.21 -8.49
CA PRO A 77 -4.30 7.81 -8.46
C PRO A 77 -3.13 7.47 -9.40
N GLY A 78 -2.10 6.80 -8.86
CA GLY A 78 -0.88 6.38 -9.56
C GLY A 78 0.25 7.41 -9.55
N GLN A 79 -0.01 8.66 -9.22
CA GLN A 79 1.00 9.73 -9.31
C GLN A 79 2.02 9.73 -8.16
N MET A 80 1.70 9.12 -7.04
CA MET A 80 2.62 8.96 -5.92
C MET A 80 3.46 7.67 -6.01
N GLY A 81 3.38 6.97 -7.15
CA GLY A 81 4.10 5.74 -7.44
C GLY A 81 3.43 4.49 -6.89
N GLU A 82 2.16 4.58 -6.52
CA GLU A 82 1.37 3.41 -6.17
C GLU A 82 0.88 2.65 -7.40
N ASN A 83 0.80 1.33 -7.26
CA ASN A 83 0.19 0.45 -8.25
C ASN A 83 -1.33 0.40 -8.06
N ILE A 84 -1.79 0.46 -6.81
CA ILE A 84 -3.19 0.30 -6.44
C ILE A 84 -3.66 1.45 -5.57
N THR A 85 -4.73 2.12 -5.98
CA THR A 85 -5.48 3.04 -5.12
C THR A 85 -6.76 2.35 -4.66
N THR A 86 -6.95 2.27 -3.35
CA THR A 86 -8.15 1.71 -2.71
C THR A 86 -9.09 2.82 -2.24
N LYS A 87 -10.36 2.51 -1.97
CA LYS A 87 -11.30 3.42 -1.30
C LYS A 87 -12.11 2.68 -0.25
N GLY A 88 -12.37 3.36 0.88
CA GLY A 88 -13.19 2.83 1.96
C GLY A 88 -12.45 1.88 2.90
N ILE A 89 -11.12 1.76 2.79
CA ILE A 89 -10.30 0.92 3.66
C ILE A 89 -9.16 1.74 4.28
N ASP A 90 -9.06 1.73 5.60
CA ASP A 90 -7.93 2.32 6.31
C ASP A 90 -6.73 1.37 6.26
N LEU A 91 -5.95 1.48 5.18
CA LEU A 91 -4.79 0.61 4.93
C LEU A 91 -3.77 0.67 6.06
N LEU A 92 -3.62 1.83 6.72
CA LEU A 92 -2.59 2.04 7.75
C LEU A 92 -2.90 1.34 9.07
N LYS A 93 -4.17 0.97 9.29
CA LYS A 93 -4.62 0.21 10.49
C LYS A 93 -4.59 -1.30 10.29
N LEU A 94 -4.37 -1.79 9.09
CA LEU A 94 -4.27 -3.23 8.84
C LEU A 94 -3.04 -3.80 9.55
N PRO A 95 -3.13 -4.98 10.15
CA PRO A 95 -1.94 -5.67 10.65
C PRO A 95 -1.08 -6.22 9.51
N THR A 96 0.21 -6.40 9.78
CA THR A 96 1.10 -7.14 8.88
C THR A 96 0.53 -8.53 8.60
N ASP A 97 0.75 -9.08 7.40
CA ASP A 97 0.24 -10.37 6.90
C ASP A 97 -1.27 -10.39 6.59
N THR A 98 -1.99 -9.27 6.71
CA THR A 98 -3.35 -9.15 6.18
C THR A 98 -3.35 -9.49 4.69
N ARG A 99 -4.35 -10.25 4.24
CA ARG A 99 -4.55 -10.55 2.83
C ARG A 99 -5.70 -9.74 2.27
N LEU A 100 -5.47 -9.17 1.10
CA LEU A 100 -6.47 -8.49 0.31
C LEU A 100 -6.80 -9.36 -0.89
N HIS A 101 -8.03 -9.87 -0.94
CA HIS A 101 -8.54 -10.67 -2.04
C HIS A 101 -9.29 -9.77 -3.02
N ILE A 102 -8.89 -9.83 -4.29
CA ILE A 102 -9.46 -9.05 -5.39
C ILE A 102 -9.75 -10.04 -6.51
N LYS A 103 -10.97 -10.53 -6.60
CA LYS A 103 -11.30 -11.73 -7.41
C LYS A 103 -10.40 -12.91 -7.01
N GLU A 104 -9.66 -13.49 -7.96
CA GLU A 104 -8.71 -14.58 -7.73
C GLU A 104 -7.32 -14.08 -7.31
N ALA A 105 -7.06 -12.77 -7.40
CA ALA A 105 -5.80 -12.21 -6.93
C ALA A 105 -5.77 -12.11 -5.40
N THR A 106 -4.61 -12.37 -4.82
CA THR A 106 -4.36 -12.21 -3.38
C THR A 106 -3.06 -11.44 -3.16
N ILE A 107 -3.16 -10.33 -2.43
CA ILE A 107 -2.03 -9.50 -2.01
C ILE A 107 -1.86 -9.67 -0.51
N GLN A 108 -0.67 -10.03 -0.04
CA GLN A 108 -0.33 -10.06 1.38
C GLN A 108 0.43 -8.79 1.75
N ILE A 109 -0.06 -8.08 2.77
CA ILE A 109 0.54 -6.85 3.26
C ILE A 109 1.83 -7.16 4.03
N THR A 110 2.90 -6.45 3.70
CA THR A 110 4.23 -6.65 4.28
C THR A 110 4.65 -5.52 5.23
N GLY A 111 4.20 -4.28 4.99
CA GLY A 111 4.54 -3.17 5.87
C GLY A 111 4.25 -1.80 5.27
N LEU A 112 4.75 -0.75 5.93
CA LEU A 112 4.59 0.64 5.50
C LEU A 112 5.59 1.01 4.41
N ARG A 113 5.13 1.80 3.43
CA ARG A 113 6.03 2.49 2.52
C ARG A 113 6.81 3.57 3.26
N ASN A 114 8.13 3.54 3.14
CA ASN A 114 8.95 4.68 3.58
C ASN A 114 8.97 5.73 2.46
N PRO A 115 8.40 6.94 2.66
CA PRO A 115 8.46 7.99 1.64
C PRO A 115 9.90 8.39 1.33
N CYS A 116 10.14 8.88 0.13
CA CYS A 116 11.46 9.29 -0.33
C CYS A 116 11.38 10.59 -1.13
N ALA A 117 12.53 11.19 -1.40
CA ALA A 117 12.65 12.47 -2.11
C ALA A 117 11.98 12.50 -3.49
N GLN A 118 11.63 11.36 -4.08
CA GLN A 118 10.87 11.33 -5.34
C GLN A 118 9.49 12.00 -5.22
N LEU A 119 8.90 12.02 -4.02
CA LEU A 119 7.64 12.75 -3.79
C LEU A 119 7.84 14.26 -3.92
N ASP A 120 8.95 14.80 -3.39
CA ASP A 120 9.27 16.22 -3.53
C ASP A 120 9.71 16.58 -4.95
N ASN A 121 10.31 15.65 -5.70
CA ASN A 121 10.58 15.84 -7.12
C ASN A 121 9.29 15.93 -7.95
N PHE A 122 8.25 15.21 -7.54
CA PHE A 122 6.92 15.29 -8.17
C PHE A 122 6.20 16.60 -7.77
N GLN A 123 6.15 16.89 -6.47
CA GLN A 123 5.59 18.15 -5.96
C GLN A 123 6.27 18.55 -4.65
N SER A 124 6.83 19.77 -4.62
CA SER A 124 7.57 20.28 -3.46
C SER A 124 6.75 20.24 -2.18
N GLY A 125 7.33 19.71 -1.10
CA GLY A 125 6.69 19.55 0.21
C GLY A 125 5.82 18.29 0.37
N LEU A 126 5.60 17.53 -0.71
CA LEU A 126 4.74 16.33 -0.66
C LEU A 126 5.30 15.24 0.25
N MET A 127 6.64 15.09 0.31
CA MET A 127 7.27 14.14 1.22
C MET A 127 6.99 14.48 2.69
N ALA A 128 7.02 15.74 3.05
CA ALA A 128 6.69 16.19 4.40
C ALA A 128 5.20 16.00 4.72
N ALA A 129 4.31 16.28 3.76
CA ALA A 129 2.86 16.15 3.93
C ALA A 129 2.38 14.71 4.19
N VAL A 130 3.13 13.70 3.75
CA VAL A 130 2.82 12.28 4.03
C VAL A 130 3.51 11.75 5.30
N LEU A 131 4.13 12.62 6.08
CA LEU A 131 4.71 12.32 7.38
C LEU A 131 3.97 13.10 8.45
N ASP A 132 3.72 12.45 9.59
CA ASP A 132 3.05 13.06 10.74
C ASP A 132 3.64 12.50 12.03
N LYS A 133 3.19 12.98 13.18
CA LYS A 133 3.56 12.45 14.49
C LYS A 133 2.31 12.17 15.30
N ASP A 134 2.30 11.04 15.97
CA ASP A 134 1.26 10.72 16.96
C ASP A 134 1.45 11.58 18.24
N LYS A 135 0.47 11.47 19.16
CA LYS A 135 0.49 12.16 20.47
C LYS A 135 1.73 11.86 21.33
N ASN A 136 2.46 10.80 21.02
CA ASN A 136 3.69 10.38 21.72
C ASN A 136 4.96 10.78 20.92
N GLY A 137 4.83 11.53 19.84
CA GLY A 137 5.92 11.96 18.96
C GLY A 137 6.45 10.87 18.02
N ARG A 138 5.79 9.71 17.90
CA ARG A 138 6.17 8.65 16.98
C ARG A 138 5.81 9.04 15.55
N LEU A 139 6.73 8.80 14.63
CA LEU A 139 6.54 9.13 13.22
C LEU A 139 5.47 8.24 12.57
N ILE A 140 4.41 8.87 12.07
CA ILE A 140 3.38 8.26 11.23
C ILE A 140 3.78 8.42 9.77
N ARG A 141 3.73 7.32 9.00
CA ARG A 141 4.00 7.30 7.56
C ARG A 141 2.71 7.06 6.81
N LYS A 142 2.19 8.10 6.15
CA LYS A 142 0.91 8.06 5.44
C LYS A 142 1.05 7.65 3.95
N ALA A 143 2.26 7.50 3.43
CA ALA A 143 2.49 7.23 2.01
C ALA A 143 2.06 5.83 1.54
N GLY A 144 1.17 5.17 2.27
CA GLY A 144 0.61 3.88 1.92
C GLY A 144 1.40 2.68 2.45
N ILE A 145 1.03 1.51 1.95
CA ILE A 145 1.55 0.21 2.38
C ILE A 145 2.15 -0.57 1.23
N MET A 146 3.01 -1.50 1.57
CA MET A 146 3.64 -2.42 0.62
C MET A 146 3.08 -3.83 0.80
N GLY A 147 3.12 -4.61 -0.27
CA GLY A 147 2.67 -5.98 -0.27
C GLY A 147 3.43 -6.85 -1.27
N ILE A 148 3.17 -8.15 -1.16
CA ILE A 148 3.60 -9.18 -2.12
C ILE A 148 2.37 -9.84 -2.74
N VAL A 149 2.49 -10.30 -3.98
CA VAL A 149 1.42 -11.00 -4.69
C VAL A 149 1.53 -12.50 -4.43
N ILE A 150 0.55 -13.06 -3.73
CA ILE A 150 0.46 -14.49 -3.41
C ILE A 150 -0.21 -15.25 -4.56
N ALA A 151 -1.31 -14.72 -5.09
CA ALA A 151 -2.00 -15.24 -6.25
C ALA A 151 -2.25 -14.10 -7.24
N GLY A 152 -2.00 -14.35 -8.52
CA GLY A 152 -2.09 -13.37 -9.58
C GLY A 152 -3.40 -13.46 -10.35
N GLU A 153 -3.91 -12.31 -10.82
CA GLU A 153 -5.07 -12.16 -11.71
C GLU A 153 -5.08 -10.75 -12.31
N VAL A 154 -5.90 -10.54 -13.33
CA VAL A 154 -6.17 -9.20 -13.87
C VAL A 154 -7.14 -8.47 -12.94
N VAL A 155 -6.68 -7.39 -12.35
CA VAL A 155 -7.48 -6.51 -11.49
C VAL A 155 -7.74 -5.18 -12.20
N LYS A 156 -8.93 -4.60 -12.00
CA LYS A 156 -9.36 -3.35 -12.66
C LYS A 156 -10.15 -2.45 -11.73
N THR A 157 -10.29 -1.20 -12.13
CA THR A 157 -11.14 -0.22 -11.45
C THR A 157 -12.55 -0.77 -11.21
N GLY A 158 -13.03 -0.61 -9.99
CA GLY A 158 -14.36 -1.05 -9.55
C GLY A 158 -14.39 -2.48 -9.00
N ASP A 159 -13.31 -3.25 -9.10
CA ASP A 159 -13.25 -4.57 -8.47
C ASP A 159 -13.33 -4.42 -6.95
N SER A 160 -14.08 -5.31 -6.32
CA SER A 160 -14.24 -5.33 -4.86
C SER A 160 -13.02 -5.95 -4.18
N ILE A 161 -12.74 -5.48 -2.96
CA ILE A 161 -11.68 -6.02 -2.10
C ILE A 161 -12.34 -6.71 -0.92
N CYS A 162 -11.92 -7.94 -0.63
CA CYS A 162 -12.22 -8.63 0.62
C CYS A 162 -10.97 -8.66 1.49
N VAL A 163 -11.11 -8.33 2.77
CA VAL A 163 -9.98 -8.29 3.72
C VAL A 163 -10.02 -9.53 4.58
N GLU A 164 -8.91 -10.28 4.58
CA GLU A 164 -8.67 -11.42 5.46
C GLU A 164 -7.57 -11.05 6.46
N LEU A 165 -7.90 -10.96 7.74
CA LEU A 165 -6.94 -10.69 8.81
C LEU A 165 -6.11 -11.94 9.11
N PRO A 166 -4.83 -11.78 9.51
CA PRO A 166 -4.03 -12.89 10.00
C PRO A 166 -4.56 -13.41 11.35
N ASN A 167 -4.10 -14.58 11.77
CA ASN A 167 -4.39 -15.05 13.11
C ASN A 167 -3.72 -14.16 14.17
N PRO A 168 -4.37 -13.89 15.32
CA PRO A 168 -3.75 -13.19 16.45
C PRO A 168 -2.50 -13.93 16.98
N PRO A 169 -1.55 -13.20 17.59
CA PRO A 169 -1.54 -11.78 17.89
C PRO A 169 -1.24 -10.91 16.67
N TYR A 170 -1.95 -9.78 16.53
CA TYR A 170 -1.75 -8.85 15.42
C TYR A 170 -0.43 -8.07 15.57
N ARG A 171 0.31 -7.97 14.49
CA ARG A 171 1.54 -7.16 14.40
C ARG A 171 1.25 -5.86 13.65
N LEU A 172 1.64 -4.73 14.24
CA LEU A 172 1.53 -3.44 13.59
C LEU A 172 2.42 -3.38 12.33
N LEU A 173 2.03 -2.53 11.39
CA LEU A 173 2.83 -2.27 10.21
C LEU A 173 4.11 -1.50 10.57
N GLU A 174 5.24 -2.03 10.17
CA GLU A 174 6.53 -1.36 10.21
C GLU A 174 7.02 -1.03 8.79
N LYS A 175 7.99 -0.13 8.68
CA LYS A 175 8.59 0.19 7.37
C LYS A 175 9.34 -1.01 6.80
N VAL A 176 9.12 -1.32 5.53
CA VAL A 176 9.82 -2.34 4.76
C VAL A 176 10.67 -1.74 3.64
#